data_d4e23b3c6176e23f087074bced96b6e4
#
_entry.id   d4e23b3c6176e23f087074bced96b6e4
#
_cell.length_a   1.000
_cell.length_b   1.000
_cell.length_c   1.000
_cell.angle_alpha   90.00
_cell.angle_beta   90.00
_cell.angle_gamma   90.00
#
_symmetry.space_group_name_H-M   'P 1'
#
loop_
_entity.id
_entity.type
_entity.pdbx_description
1 polymer ?
#
loop_
_entity_poly.entity_id
_entity_poly.type
_entity_poly.pdbx_seq_one_letter_code
_entity_poly.pdbx_strand_id
1 'polypeptide(L)'
;MKKKIIISILLCIAFVGISFSPILGKTIPDAKSPELIVENYSGMVPVLKAIKSAKKYIHLEIYGFTQYDLAEAIGEASARGVEVKVMLEKSPVGGDTENWNVKNKLRHYGVEIKWANPAYFLTHAKFIVIDGEKAEVFTGNFTYSTFHKNREFGIEVSDPDEVSTLESIFESDWQRKPVEEIKDPNVVLSPINSRTRIENLIKSATKTIDIWQQEMEDDEINNLLESEIKKGIRVRVIIPPLYRVAGNSYAVDQLGTDVVRVLPDPYVHAKVIIVDGKKAYIGSNN
;
A
#
# COMPACT_ATOMS: atom_id res chain seq x y z
N MET A 1 -28.69 6.03 -7.87
CA MET A 1 -27.58 5.08 -7.69
C MET A 1 -26.56 5.76 -6.79
N LYS A 2 -26.33 5.23 -5.57
CA LYS A 2 -25.29 5.77 -4.67
C LYS A 2 -23.94 5.34 -5.24
N LYS A 3 -23.06 6.30 -5.60
CA LYS A 3 -21.67 6.00 -5.95
C LYS A 3 -21.01 5.41 -4.71
N LYS A 4 -20.57 4.18 -4.80
CA LYS A 4 -19.79 3.52 -3.75
C LYS A 4 -18.34 3.97 -3.88
N ILE A 5 -17.72 4.37 -2.78
CA ILE A 5 -16.38 4.94 -2.71
C ILE A 5 -15.40 3.86 -2.24
N ILE A 6 -14.27 3.72 -2.93
CA ILE A 6 -13.16 2.82 -2.55
C ILE A 6 -12.14 3.65 -1.78
N ILE A 7 -11.75 3.19 -0.58
CA ILE A 7 -10.60 3.76 0.14
C ILE A 7 -9.38 2.88 -0.08
N SER A 8 -8.34 3.48 -0.59
CA SER A 8 -7.03 2.86 -0.77
C SER A 8 -5.97 3.80 -0.21
N ILE A 9 -5.16 3.34 0.73
CA ILE A 9 -4.11 4.13 1.37
C ILE A 9 -2.77 3.86 0.73
N LEU A 10 -1.99 4.90 0.57
CA LEU A 10 -0.82 4.94 -0.25
C LEU A 10 0.27 5.84 0.29
N LEU A 11 1.52 5.43 0.14
CA LEU A 11 2.69 6.23 0.45
C LEU A 11 3.49 6.54 -0.82
N CYS A 12 3.70 7.83 -1.14
CA CYS A 12 4.62 8.29 -2.17
C CYS A 12 5.90 8.81 -1.52
N ILE A 13 7.05 8.21 -1.80
CA ILE A 13 8.34 8.65 -1.28
C ILE A 13 9.14 9.35 -2.36
N ALA A 14 9.52 10.60 -2.09
CA ALA A 14 10.45 11.35 -2.91
C ALA A 14 11.89 11.21 -2.36
N PHE A 15 12.76 10.53 -3.08
CA PHE A 15 14.21 10.61 -2.83
C PHE A 15 14.73 11.95 -3.33
N VAL A 16 14.88 12.93 -2.43
CA VAL A 16 15.52 14.20 -2.76
C VAL A 16 17.04 14.03 -2.60
N GLY A 17 17.74 14.03 -3.72
CA GLY A 17 19.20 14.18 -3.72
C GLY A 17 19.57 15.59 -3.22
N ILE A 18 20.10 15.69 -2.01
CA ILE A 18 20.49 16.95 -1.39
C ILE A 18 21.88 17.34 -1.89
N SER A 19 21.95 18.46 -2.60
CA SER A 19 23.21 19.21 -2.77
C SER A 19 23.44 20.02 -1.50
N PHE A 20 24.52 19.73 -0.79
CA PHE A 20 24.91 20.43 0.44
C PHE A 20 25.33 21.87 0.18
N SER A 21 24.67 22.82 0.84
CA SER A 21 25.26 24.10 1.26
C SER A 21 25.10 24.22 2.78
N PRO A 22 26.17 24.56 3.53
CA PRO A 22 26.11 24.53 4.99
C PRO A 22 25.38 25.77 5.52
N ILE A 23 24.21 25.61 6.08
CA ILE A 23 23.59 26.57 7.00
C ILE A 23 23.56 25.91 8.38
N LEU A 24 24.27 26.54 9.32
CA LEU A 24 24.29 26.17 10.74
C LEU A 24 22.88 26.28 11.33
N GLY A 25 22.42 25.23 12.00
CA GLY A 25 21.38 25.37 12.99
C GLY A 25 20.25 24.34 12.97
N LYS A 26 20.33 23.42 13.93
CA LYS A 26 19.45 22.31 14.31
C LYS A 26 19.64 21.05 13.45
N THR A 27 20.36 20.10 14.02
CA THR A 27 20.31 18.70 13.61
C THR A 27 18.89 18.20 13.81
N ILE A 28 18.12 18.13 12.72
CA ILE A 28 16.96 17.24 12.64
C ILE A 28 17.56 15.82 12.78
N PRO A 29 17.07 14.95 13.67
CA PRO A 29 17.50 13.57 13.69
C PRO A 29 17.35 13.04 12.26
N ASP A 30 18.39 12.38 11.73
CA ASP A 30 18.36 11.78 10.40
C ASP A 30 17.08 10.93 10.29
N ALA A 31 16.12 11.39 9.49
CA ALA A 31 14.96 10.56 9.14
C ALA A 31 15.55 9.31 8.47
N LYS A 32 15.37 8.16 9.13
CA LYS A 32 15.86 6.88 8.62
C LYS A 32 15.22 6.67 7.25
N SER A 33 16.02 6.47 6.23
CA SER A 33 15.51 6.20 4.89
C SER A 33 14.52 5.04 4.94
N PRO A 34 13.40 5.14 4.22
CA PRO A 34 12.41 4.08 4.18
C PRO A 34 13.04 2.74 3.77
N GLU A 35 12.62 1.65 4.42
CA GLU A 35 13.10 0.31 4.12
C GLU A 35 12.15 -0.39 3.15
N LEU A 36 12.66 -0.77 1.97
CA LEU A 36 11.88 -1.48 0.96
C LEU A 36 11.75 -2.97 1.34
N ILE A 37 10.53 -3.47 1.34
CA ILE A 37 10.18 -4.88 1.50
C ILE A 37 9.82 -5.45 0.12
N VAL A 38 10.49 -6.52 -0.28
CA VAL A 38 10.22 -7.19 -1.57
C VAL A 38 9.72 -8.60 -1.29
N GLU A 39 8.45 -8.85 -1.56
CA GLU A 39 7.86 -10.17 -1.49
C GLU A 39 8.14 -10.90 -2.83
N ASN A 40 8.46 -12.05 -2.82
CA ASN A 40 8.62 -13.27 -2.09
C ASN A 40 10.08 -13.54 -1.59
N TYR A 41 10.89 -12.49 -1.41
CA TYR A 41 12.25 -12.64 -0.84
C TYR A 41 12.25 -12.42 0.67
N SER A 42 11.59 -11.36 1.14
CA SER A 42 11.54 -11.01 2.56
C SER A 42 10.62 -11.93 3.35
N GLY A 43 9.58 -12.47 2.72
CA GLY A 43 8.55 -13.24 3.38
C GLY A 43 7.89 -12.46 4.51
N MET A 44 7.38 -13.13 5.52
CA MET A 44 6.74 -12.50 6.67
C MET A 44 7.72 -11.85 7.67
N VAL A 45 9.03 -12.00 7.47
CA VAL A 45 10.05 -11.61 8.48
C VAL A 45 9.96 -10.13 8.87
N PRO A 46 9.85 -9.15 7.95
CA PRO A 46 9.72 -7.75 8.33
C PRO A 46 8.50 -7.50 9.21
N VAL A 47 7.32 -7.94 8.78
CA VAL A 47 6.06 -7.77 9.50
C VAL A 47 6.10 -8.43 10.89
N LEU A 48 6.61 -9.65 10.96
CA LEU A 48 6.79 -10.36 12.26
C LEU A 48 7.73 -9.59 13.19
N LYS A 49 8.83 -9.03 12.64
CA LYS A 49 9.76 -8.21 13.41
C LYS A 49 9.07 -6.94 13.93
N ALA A 50 8.29 -6.27 13.10
CA ALA A 50 7.52 -5.10 13.48
C ALA A 50 6.55 -5.41 14.61
N ILE A 51 5.70 -6.44 14.47
CA ILE A 51 4.73 -6.89 15.48
C ILE A 51 5.42 -7.26 16.81
N LYS A 52 6.52 -8.02 16.73
CA LYS A 52 7.28 -8.43 17.93
C LYS A 52 7.95 -7.26 18.64
N SER A 53 8.28 -6.18 17.93
CA SER A 53 8.91 -4.98 18.51
C SER A 53 7.93 -4.07 19.24
N ALA A 54 6.63 -4.21 19.03
CA ALA A 54 5.59 -3.39 19.63
C ALA A 54 5.60 -3.43 21.15
N LYS A 55 5.48 -2.23 21.76
CA LYS A 55 5.50 -2.04 23.22
C LYS A 55 4.27 -1.32 23.75
N LYS A 56 3.62 -0.48 22.92
CA LYS A 56 2.48 0.34 23.31
C LYS A 56 1.23 -0.11 22.60
N TYR A 57 1.25 -0.06 21.25
CA TYR A 57 0.09 -0.43 20.45
C TYR A 57 0.43 -0.91 19.03
N ILE A 58 -0.51 -1.64 18.45
CA ILE A 58 -0.54 -2.05 17.05
C ILE A 58 -1.89 -1.66 16.46
N HIS A 59 -1.90 -0.84 15.41
CA HIS A 59 -3.07 -0.53 14.63
C HIS A 59 -2.90 -1.10 13.21
N LEU A 60 -3.75 -2.04 12.84
CA LEU A 60 -3.71 -2.75 11.56
C LEU A 60 -5.01 -2.51 10.79
N GLU A 61 -4.89 -2.00 9.56
CA GLU A 61 -5.99 -1.96 8.62
C GLU A 61 -5.62 -2.78 7.39
N ILE A 62 -6.41 -3.84 7.12
CA ILE A 62 -6.07 -4.80 6.08
C ILE A 62 -7.31 -5.37 5.39
N TYR A 63 -7.26 -5.41 4.05
CA TYR A 63 -8.34 -5.93 3.22
C TYR A 63 -8.51 -7.44 3.33
N GLY A 64 -7.43 -8.20 3.21
CA GLY A 64 -7.43 -9.66 3.28
C GLY A 64 -6.42 -10.18 4.30
N PHE A 65 -6.87 -10.98 5.26
CA PHE A 65 -6.01 -11.55 6.30
C PHE A 65 -6.32 -13.03 6.51
N THR A 66 -5.45 -13.89 5.99
CA THR A 66 -5.60 -15.35 6.06
C THR A 66 -4.39 -16.05 6.67
N GLN A 67 -3.29 -15.30 6.92
CA GLN A 67 -2.03 -15.83 7.41
C GLN A 67 -2.07 -16.01 8.95
N TYR A 68 -2.25 -17.24 9.40
CA TYR A 68 -2.40 -17.57 10.81
C TYR A 68 -1.18 -17.27 11.68
N ASP A 69 0.04 -17.39 11.15
CA ASP A 69 1.27 -17.08 11.90
C ASP A 69 1.35 -15.60 12.27
N LEU A 70 0.92 -14.70 11.37
CA LEU A 70 0.82 -13.28 11.67
C LEU A 70 -0.31 -12.98 12.66
N ALA A 71 -1.45 -13.66 12.54
CA ALA A 71 -2.54 -13.54 13.51
C ALA A 71 -2.10 -14.00 14.90
N GLU A 72 -1.31 -15.05 14.99
CA GLU A 72 -0.75 -15.53 16.25
C GLU A 72 0.23 -14.52 16.85
N ALA A 73 1.16 -13.98 16.06
CA ALA A 73 2.10 -12.96 16.52
C ALA A 73 1.39 -11.69 17.03
N ILE A 74 0.30 -11.26 16.37
CA ILE A 74 -0.57 -10.17 16.83
C ILE A 74 -1.26 -10.52 18.14
N GLY A 75 -1.80 -11.74 18.26
CA GLY A 75 -2.40 -12.23 19.50
C GLY A 75 -1.41 -12.29 20.66
N GLU A 76 -0.19 -12.77 20.41
CA GLU A 76 0.89 -12.77 21.39
C GLU A 76 1.29 -11.34 21.83
N ALA A 77 1.26 -10.37 20.92
CA ALA A 77 1.49 -8.96 21.27
C ALA A 77 0.41 -8.46 22.23
N SER A 78 -0.87 -8.76 21.97
CA SER A 78 -1.98 -8.45 22.87
C SER A 78 -1.79 -9.14 24.25
N ALA A 79 -1.40 -10.41 24.26
CA ALA A 79 -1.14 -11.14 25.50
C ALA A 79 0.04 -10.56 26.31
N ARG A 80 0.98 -9.86 25.68
CA ARG A 80 2.06 -9.11 26.35
C ARG A 80 1.61 -7.76 26.92
N GLY A 81 0.34 -7.36 26.71
CA GLY A 81 -0.22 -6.09 27.16
C GLY A 81 -0.12 -4.96 26.13
N VAL A 82 0.24 -5.26 24.88
CA VAL A 82 0.18 -4.28 23.78
C VAL A 82 -1.29 -4.06 23.40
N GLU A 83 -1.73 -2.79 23.29
CA GLU A 83 -3.05 -2.47 22.76
C GLU A 83 -3.11 -2.86 21.28
N VAL A 84 -4.07 -3.67 20.88
CA VAL A 84 -4.16 -4.10 19.48
C VAL A 84 -5.54 -3.81 18.90
N LYS A 85 -5.59 -3.01 17.87
CA LYS A 85 -6.78 -2.73 17.07
C LYS A 85 -6.59 -3.24 15.65
N VAL A 86 -7.55 -4.02 15.15
CA VAL A 86 -7.53 -4.56 13.78
C VAL A 86 -8.82 -4.21 13.05
N MET A 87 -8.68 -3.55 11.90
CA MET A 87 -9.78 -3.32 10.97
C MET A 87 -9.66 -4.26 9.77
N LEU A 88 -10.75 -4.96 9.45
CA LEU A 88 -10.82 -5.94 8.36
C LEU A 88 -11.95 -5.59 7.40
N GLU A 89 -11.72 -5.78 6.11
CA GLU A 89 -12.82 -5.78 5.14
C GLU A 89 -13.76 -6.96 5.42
N LYS A 90 -15.07 -6.65 5.49
CA LYS A 90 -16.08 -7.66 5.83
C LYS A 90 -16.40 -8.60 4.67
N SER A 91 -16.36 -8.06 3.47
CA SER A 91 -16.80 -8.77 2.25
C SER A 91 -15.81 -8.51 1.11
N PRO A 92 -14.60 -9.11 1.20
CA PRO A 92 -13.64 -9.02 0.11
C PRO A 92 -14.23 -9.52 -1.20
N VAL A 93 -13.79 -8.99 -2.33
CA VAL A 93 -14.18 -9.48 -3.65
C VAL A 93 -13.72 -10.95 -3.79
N GLY A 94 -14.61 -11.81 -4.25
CA GLY A 94 -14.36 -13.26 -4.29
C GLY A 94 -15.07 -14.03 -3.17
N GLY A 95 -15.71 -13.35 -2.22
CA GLY A 95 -16.58 -13.98 -1.20
C GLY A 95 -15.82 -14.71 -0.10
N ASP A 96 -14.62 -14.27 0.22
CA ASP A 96 -13.74 -14.93 1.17
C ASP A 96 -14.26 -14.82 2.61
N THR A 97 -14.46 -15.99 3.24
CA THR A 97 -14.82 -16.11 4.66
C THR A 97 -13.59 -16.12 5.58
N GLU A 98 -12.38 -16.09 5.03
CA GLU A 98 -11.15 -16.29 5.80
C GLU A 98 -10.86 -15.14 6.76
N ASN A 99 -11.26 -13.90 6.42
CA ASN A 99 -11.21 -12.79 7.38
C ASN A 99 -12.04 -13.08 8.65
N TRP A 100 -13.13 -13.82 8.55
CA TRP A 100 -13.93 -14.25 9.69
C TRP A 100 -13.17 -15.23 10.58
N ASN A 101 -12.39 -16.14 9.98
CA ASN A 101 -11.61 -17.12 10.72
C ASN A 101 -10.50 -16.44 11.52
N VAL A 102 -9.76 -15.52 10.89
CA VAL A 102 -8.73 -14.72 11.57
C VAL A 102 -9.34 -13.83 12.65
N LYS A 103 -10.46 -13.17 12.36
CA LYS A 103 -11.19 -12.39 13.37
C LYS A 103 -11.52 -13.23 14.62
N ASN A 104 -12.04 -14.44 14.42
CA ASN A 104 -12.39 -15.32 15.53
C ASN A 104 -11.14 -15.73 16.30
N LYS A 105 -10.04 -16.07 15.63
CA LYS A 105 -8.75 -16.37 16.27
C LYS A 105 -8.26 -15.20 17.13
N LEU A 106 -8.20 -14.00 16.58
CA LEU A 106 -7.70 -12.80 17.26
C LEU A 106 -8.55 -12.41 18.49
N ARG A 107 -9.86 -12.61 18.42
CA ARG A 107 -10.75 -12.34 19.57
C ARG A 107 -10.41 -13.17 20.81
N HIS A 108 -9.91 -14.38 20.65
CA HIS A 108 -9.47 -15.22 21.79
C HIS A 108 -8.27 -14.63 22.54
N TYR A 109 -7.49 -13.74 21.89
CA TYR A 109 -6.39 -13.02 22.50
C TYR A 109 -6.77 -11.64 23.06
N GLY A 110 -8.06 -11.27 23.03
CA GLY A 110 -8.52 -9.98 23.51
C GLY A 110 -8.27 -8.80 22.54
N VAL A 111 -7.92 -9.09 21.29
CA VAL A 111 -7.71 -8.06 20.25
C VAL A 111 -9.03 -7.34 19.93
N GLU A 112 -9.01 -6.02 19.88
CA GLU A 112 -10.15 -5.24 19.41
C GLU A 112 -10.24 -5.30 17.88
N ILE A 113 -11.42 -5.73 17.36
CA ILE A 113 -11.59 -5.92 15.92
C ILE A 113 -12.86 -5.24 15.45
N LYS A 114 -12.74 -4.43 14.41
CA LYS A 114 -13.87 -3.83 13.70
C LYS A 114 -13.88 -4.28 12.23
N TRP A 115 -15.09 -4.38 11.71
CA TRP A 115 -15.29 -4.42 10.27
C TRP A 115 -15.19 -3.02 9.70
N ALA A 116 -14.57 -2.90 8.54
CA ALA A 116 -14.46 -1.66 7.78
C ALA A 116 -15.82 -0.97 7.59
N ASN A 117 -15.78 0.32 7.31
CA ASN A 117 -16.97 1.14 7.20
C ASN A 117 -17.83 0.71 6.00
N PRO A 118 -19.08 0.23 6.20
CA PRO A 118 -19.92 -0.23 5.11
C PRO A 118 -20.44 0.89 4.19
N ALA A 119 -20.15 2.14 4.51
CA ALA A 119 -20.43 3.28 3.62
C ALA A 119 -19.53 3.29 2.39
N TYR A 120 -18.34 2.71 2.47
CA TYR A 120 -17.44 2.53 1.36
C TYR A 120 -17.79 1.28 0.55
N PHE A 121 -17.43 1.28 -0.72
CA PHE A 121 -17.61 0.10 -1.57
C PHE A 121 -16.76 -1.07 -1.05
N LEU A 122 -15.49 -0.76 -0.73
CA LEU A 122 -14.59 -1.63 0.01
C LEU A 122 -13.46 -0.79 0.63
N THR A 123 -12.87 -1.31 1.69
CA THR A 123 -11.67 -0.76 2.31
C THR A 123 -10.49 -1.61 1.86
N HIS A 124 -9.75 -1.13 0.86
CA HIS A 124 -8.64 -1.88 0.25
C HIS A 124 -7.27 -1.52 0.83
N ALA A 125 -7.25 -0.92 2.01
CA ALA A 125 -6.05 -0.57 2.73
C ALA A 125 -5.24 -1.80 3.18
N LYS A 126 -3.93 -1.65 3.28
CA LYS A 126 -2.99 -2.66 3.75
C LYS A 126 -1.82 -1.97 4.43
N PHE A 127 -2.02 -1.59 5.70
CA PHE A 127 -0.96 -0.95 6.48
C PHE A 127 -1.08 -1.29 7.97
N ILE A 128 0.05 -1.19 8.65
CA ILE A 128 0.17 -1.39 10.08
C ILE A 128 0.98 -0.23 10.69
N VAL A 129 0.51 0.31 11.80
CA VAL A 129 1.23 1.32 12.59
C VAL A 129 1.64 0.69 13.91
N ILE A 130 2.89 0.88 14.29
CA ILE A 130 3.50 0.32 15.50
C ILE A 130 3.96 1.48 16.41
N ASP A 131 3.39 1.56 17.59
CA ASP A 131 3.77 2.47 18.69
C ASP A 131 3.75 3.98 18.33
N GLY A 132 3.25 4.37 17.13
CA GLY A 132 3.38 5.71 16.57
C GLY A 132 4.81 6.07 16.15
N GLU A 133 5.70 5.09 16.07
CA GLU A 133 7.12 5.27 15.76
C GLU A 133 7.49 4.80 14.35
N LYS A 134 6.71 3.86 13.81
CA LYS A 134 6.86 3.36 12.44
C LYS A 134 5.56 2.82 11.88
N ALA A 135 5.49 2.76 10.57
CA ALA A 135 4.41 2.10 9.85
C ALA A 135 4.96 1.28 8.66
N GLU A 136 4.24 0.22 8.31
CA GLU A 136 4.48 -0.52 7.08
C GLU A 136 3.24 -0.44 6.18
N VAL A 137 3.45 -0.15 4.90
CA VAL A 137 2.41 -0.09 3.87
C VAL A 137 2.71 -1.11 2.79
N PHE A 138 1.69 -1.86 2.35
CA PHE A 138 1.87 -2.99 1.44
C PHE A 138 1.03 -2.87 0.17
N THR A 139 1.51 -3.47 -0.92
CA THR A 139 0.69 -3.73 -2.11
C THR A 139 -0.18 -4.96 -1.92
N GLY A 140 0.25 -5.92 -1.11
CA GLY A 140 -0.35 -7.23 -0.87
C GLY A 140 -1.13 -7.36 0.43
N ASN A 141 -2.00 -8.34 0.48
CA ASN A 141 -2.76 -8.75 1.65
C ASN A 141 -1.90 -9.62 2.61
N PHE A 142 -2.34 -9.87 3.82
CA PHE A 142 -1.68 -10.81 4.72
C PHE A 142 -2.13 -12.25 4.41
N THR A 143 -1.69 -12.76 3.26
CA THR A 143 -2.04 -14.09 2.75
C THR A 143 -0.81 -14.91 2.42
N TYR A 144 -0.98 -16.23 2.35
CA TYR A 144 0.09 -17.13 1.89
C TYR A 144 0.62 -16.73 0.50
N SER A 145 -0.27 -16.35 -0.41
CA SER A 145 0.12 -15.97 -1.77
C SER A 145 1.02 -14.74 -1.79
N THR A 146 0.71 -13.73 -0.97
CA THR A 146 1.53 -12.51 -0.85
C THR A 146 2.97 -12.85 -0.46
N PHE A 147 3.15 -13.62 0.60
CA PHE A 147 4.48 -13.85 1.16
C PHE A 147 5.30 -14.93 0.43
N HIS A 148 4.66 -15.78 -0.40
CA HIS A 148 5.34 -16.95 -0.96
C HIS A 148 5.26 -17.09 -2.48
N LYS A 149 4.29 -16.43 -3.15
CA LYS A 149 4.01 -16.69 -4.57
C LYS A 149 3.95 -15.43 -5.44
N ASN A 150 3.44 -14.32 -4.89
CA ASN A 150 3.21 -13.12 -5.67
C ASN A 150 4.45 -12.24 -5.72
N ARG A 151 4.52 -11.40 -6.75
CA ARG A 151 5.36 -10.21 -6.73
C ARG A 151 4.57 -9.08 -6.07
N GLU A 152 5.01 -8.75 -4.85
CA GLU A 152 4.45 -7.69 -4.03
C GLU A 152 5.57 -6.84 -3.46
N PHE A 153 5.20 -5.68 -2.96
CA PHE A 153 6.12 -4.77 -2.30
C PHE A 153 5.49 -4.23 -1.03
N GLY A 154 6.34 -3.86 -0.09
CA GLY A 154 5.98 -3.09 1.07
C GLY A 154 7.06 -2.07 1.37
N ILE A 155 6.74 -1.15 2.25
CA ILE A 155 7.68 -0.13 2.70
C ILE A 155 7.48 0.12 4.19
N GLU A 156 8.57 0.07 4.96
CA GLU A 156 8.60 0.55 6.33
C GLU A 156 9.01 2.03 6.32
N VAL A 157 8.23 2.86 6.97
CA VAL A 157 8.49 4.29 7.16
C VAL A 157 8.57 4.61 8.65
N SER A 158 9.42 5.57 8.98
CA SER A 158 9.62 6.07 10.35
C SER A 158 9.71 7.60 10.40
N ASP A 159 9.32 8.27 9.32
CA ASP A 159 9.11 9.72 9.35
C ASP A 159 7.91 10.04 10.23
N PRO A 160 8.05 10.90 11.25
CA PRO A 160 6.99 11.17 12.22
C PRO A 160 5.71 11.73 11.60
N ASP A 161 5.82 12.55 10.55
CA ASP A 161 4.67 13.17 9.90
C ASP A 161 3.90 12.13 9.07
N GLU A 162 4.61 11.24 8.34
CA GLU A 162 4.03 10.12 7.60
C GLU A 162 3.33 9.13 8.53
N VAL A 163 4.01 8.72 9.62
CA VAL A 163 3.46 7.79 10.61
C VAL A 163 2.23 8.40 11.31
N SER A 164 2.31 9.67 11.73
CA SER A 164 1.18 10.39 12.34
C SER A 164 0.00 10.53 11.39
N THR A 165 0.26 10.72 10.10
CA THR A 165 -0.79 10.81 9.08
C THR A 165 -1.49 9.46 8.91
N LEU A 166 -0.74 8.35 8.81
CA LEU A 166 -1.30 6.99 8.72
C LEU A 166 -2.11 6.63 9.98
N GLU A 167 -1.61 7.01 11.15
CA GLU A 167 -2.32 6.84 12.42
C GLU A 167 -3.65 7.61 12.43
N SER A 168 -3.64 8.86 11.98
CA SER A 168 -4.85 9.70 11.89
C SER A 168 -5.89 9.12 10.93
N ILE A 169 -5.45 8.50 9.84
CA ILE A 169 -6.33 7.79 8.90
C ILE A 169 -6.96 6.59 9.60
N PHE A 170 -6.14 5.74 10.22
CA PHE A 170 -6.64 4.59 10.97
C PHE A 170 -7.69 4.98 12.02
N GLU A 171 -7.41 5.98 12.84
CA GLU A 171 -8.34 6.43 13.89
C GLU A 171 -9.63 7.02 13.31
N SER A 172 -9.56 7.73 12.17
CA SER A 172 -10.74 8.24 11.47
C SER A 172 -11.62 7.08 10.98
N ASP A 173 -11.03 6.09 10.33
CA ASP A 173 -11.74 4.91 9.84
C ASP A 173 -12.25 4.04 11.00
N TRP A 174 -11.46 3.91 12.07
CA TRP A 174 -11.88 3.22 13.30
C TRP A 174 -13.10 3.86 13.94
N GLN A 175 -13.17 5.20 13.95
CA GLN A 175 -14.29 5.96 14.47
C GLN A 175 -15.41 6.17 13.46
N ARG A 176 -15.23 5.70 12.19
CA ARG A 176 -16.14 5.94 11.06
C ARG A 176 -16.40 7.41 10.79
N LYS A 177 -15.38 8.23 10.99
CA LYS A 177 -15.37 9.67 10.67
C LYS A 177 -14.76 9.87 9.28
N PRO A 178 -15.20 10.91 8.55
CA PRO A 178 -14.55 11.24 7.29
C PRO A 178 -13.13 11.75 7.53
N VAL A 179 -12.20 11.36 6.66
CA VAL A 179 -10.92 12.04 6.52
C VAL A 179 -11.14 13.20 5.55
N GLU A 180 -10.95 14.44 6.00
CA GLU A 180 -11.26 15.63 5.18
C GLU A 180 -10.08 16.01 4.30
N GLU A 181 -8.85 15.97 4.82
CA GLU A 181 -7.65 16.39 4.12
C GLU A 181 -6.44 15.57 4.54
N ILE A 182 -5.56 15.26 3.59
CA ILE A 182 -4.23 14.69 3.83
C ILE A 182 -3.18 15.75 3.53
N LYS A 183 -2.57 16.30 4.57
CA LYS A 183 -1.57 17.38 4.47
C LYS A 183 -0.19 16.85 4.08
N ASP A 184 0.18 15.66 4.59
CA ASP A 184 1.45 15.06 4.26
C ASP A 184 1.58 14.83 2.74
N PRO A 185 2.64 15.33 2.08
CA PRO A 185 2.81 15.22 0.65
C PRO A 185 3.09 13.79 0.17
N ASN A 186 3.57 12.92 1.05
CA ASN A 186 3.97 11.56 0.72
C ASN A 186 2.84 10.54 0.93
N VAL A 187 1.81 10.86 1.73
CA VAL A 187 0.71 9.94 2.01
C VAL A 187 -0.44 10.17 1.03
N VAL A 188 -0.83 9.13 0.32
CA VAL A 188 -1.91 9.14 -0.67
C VAL A 188 -3.09 8.32 -0.15
N LEU A 189 -4.28 8.92 -0.14
CA LEU A 189 -5.52 8.30 0.31
C LEU A 189 -6.62 8.40 -0.76
N SER A 190 -7.17 7.26 -1.16
CA SER A 190 -8.33 7.21 -2.04
C SER A 190 -9.61 7.32 -1.21
N PRO A 191 -10.60 8.10 -1.65
CA PRO A 191 -10.67 8.86 -2.91
C PRO A 191 -10.19 10.32 -2.80
N ILE A 192 -9.54 10.71 -1.70
CA ILE A 192 -9.33 12.12 -1.34
C ILE A 192 -8.32 12.80 -2.27
N ASN A 193 -7.12 12.21 -2.41
CA ASN A 193 -6.04 12.81 -3.18
C ASN A 193 -5.33 11.86 -4.15
N SER A 194 -5.71 10.58 -4.19
CA SER A 194 -4.99 9.55 -4.94
C SER A 194 -4.86 9.88 -6.42
N ARG A 195 -5.96 10.20 -7.11
CA ARG A 195 -5.95 10.54 -8.53
C ARG A 195 -4.93 11.64 -8.83
N THR A 196 -5.09 12.78 -8.17
CA THR A 196 -4.26 13.95 -8.40
C THR A 196 -2.78 13.69 -8.09
N ARG A 197 -2.47 12.96 -7.02
CA ARG A 197 -1.09 12.68 -6.63
C ARG A 197 -0.42 11.69 -7.57
N ILE A 198 -1.11 10.63 -7.99
CA ILE A 198 -0.61 9.66 -8.96
C ILE A 198 -0.35 10.34 -10.32
N GLU A 199 -1.31 11.11 -10.82
CA GLU A 199 -1.12 11.85 -12.05
C GLU A 199 0.05 12.84 -11.99
N ASN A 200 0.17 13.58 -10.87
CA ASN A 200 1.28 14.52 -10.69
C ASN A 200 2.63 13.81 -10.62
N LEU A 201 2.69 12.63 -9.99
CA LEU A 201 3.89 11.80 -9.98
C LEU A 201 4.27 11.40 -11.42
N ILE A 202 3.34 10.88 -12.20
CA ILE A 202 3.56 10.48 -13.60
C ILE A 202 4.01 11.70 -14.43
N LYS A 203 3.30 12.84 -14.33
CA LYS A 203 3.62 14.11 -15.02
C LYS A 203 4.98 14.71 -14.62
N SER A 204 5.52 14.32 -13.45
CA SER A 204 6.84 14.80 -13.00
C SER A 204 8.02 14.07 -13.66
N ALA A 205 7.76 13.06 -14.49
CA ALA A 205 8.79 12.31 -15.18
C ALA A 205 9.57 13.18 -16.17
N THR A 206 10.89 13.03 -16.16
CA THR A 206 11.79 13.71 -17.11
C THR A 206 12.51 12.73 -18.03
N LYS A 207 12.56 11.43 -17.66
CA LYS A 207 13.28 10.39 -18.41
C LYS A 207 12.53 9.07 -18.46
N THR A 208 12.08 8.55 -17.29
CA THR A 208 11.56 7.19 -17.21
C THR A 208 10.39 7.06 -16.26
N ILE A 209 9.46 6.18 -16.61
CA ILE A 209 8.38 5.69 -15.75
C ILE A 209 8.42 4.17 -15.80
N ASP A 210 8.62 3.52 -14.66
CA ASP A 210 8.63 2.08 -14.51
C ASP A 210 7.47 1.66 -13.59
N ILE A 211 6.62 0.76 -14.05
CA ILE A 211 5.37 0.38 -13.38
C ILE A 211 5.33 -1.14 -13.17
N TRP A 212 4.95 -1.55 -11.96
CA TRP A 212 4.45 -2.89 -11.65
C TRP A 212 3.00 -2.75 -11.23
N GLN A 213 2.07 -3.29 -12.01
CA GLN A 213 0.66 -3.09 -11.74
C GLN A 213 -0.15 -4.37 -11.98
N GLN A 214 -1.04 -4.68 -11.04
CA GLN A 214 -1.97 -5.81 -11.19
C GLN A 214 -3.02 -5.52 -12.25
N GLU A 215 -3.65 -4.35 -12.19
CA GLU A 215 -4.76 -3.95 -13.05
C GLU A 215 -4.49 -2.59 -13.69
N MET A 216 -4.54 -2.53 -15.01
CA MET A 216 -4.31 -1.34 -15.84
C MET A 216 -5.61 -0.96 -16.59
N GLU A 217 -6.72 -0.85 -15.83
CA GLU A 217 -8.05 -0.62 -16.39
C GLU A 217 -8.51 0.85 -16.31
N ASP A 218 -7.63 1.75 -15.86
CA ASP A 218 -7.92 3.18 -15.75
C ASP A 218 -7.53 3.90 -17.03
N ASP A 219 -8.53 4.25 -17.85
CA ASP A 219 -8.33 4.90 -19.15
C ASP A 219 -7.61 6.25 -19.03
N GLU A 220 -7.86 7.04 -17.97
CA GLU A 220 -7.22 8.34 -17.80
C GLU A 220 -5.72 8.19 -17.50
N ILE A 221 -5.35 7.20 -16.70
CA ILE A 221 -3.94 6.88 -16.43
C ILE A 221 -3.27 6.33 -17.70
N ASN A 222 -3.92 5.43 -18.43
CA ASN A 222 -3.38 4.89 -19.69
C ASN A 222 -3.18 6.01 -20.73
N ASN A 223 -4.14 6.92 -20.89
CA ASN A 223 -4.03 8.09 -21.76
C ASN A 223 -2.88 9.02 -21.33
N LEU A 224 -2.70 9.22 -20.03
CA LEU A 224 -1.60 10.00 -19.50
C LEU A 224 -0.24 9.35 -19.83
N LEU A 225 -0.10 8.05 -19.63
CA LEU A 225 1.13 7.31 -19.98
C LEU A 225 1.43 7.40 -21.47
N GLU A 226 0.41 7.24 -22.33
CA GLU A 226 0.55 7.43 -23.78
C GLU A 226 1.04 8.85 -24.13
N SER A 227 0.50 9.87 -23.44
CA SER A 227 0.96 11.27 -23.60
C SER A 227 2.43 11.44 -23.19
N GLU A 228 2.86 10.83 -22.10
CA GLU A 228 4.27 10.90 -21.66
C GLU A 228 5.20 10.16 -22.65
N ILE A 229 4.78 9.04 -23.20
CA ILE A 229 5.52 8.34 -24.29
C ILE A 229 5.71 9.26 -25.51
N LYS A 230 4.65 9.97 -25.93
CA LYS A 230 4.70 10.94 -27.06
C LYS A 230 5.65 12.10 -26.79
N LYS A 231 5.90 12.46 -25.53
CA LYS A 231 6.90 13.46 -25.11
C LYS A 231 8.34 12.91 -25.05
N GLY A 232 8.53 11.62 -25.31
CA GLY A 232 9.83 10.96 -25.30
C GLY A 232 10.22 10.34 -23.94
N ILE A 233 9.31 10.26 -22.98
CA ILE A 233 9.55 9.56 -21.73
C ILE A 233 9.52 8.05 -22.00
N ARG A 234 10.53 7.33 -21.51
CA ARG A 234 10.55 5.87 -21.59
C ARG A 234 9.64 5.27 -20.53
N VAL A 235 8.56 4.65 -20.95
CA VAL A 235 7.61 3.95 -20.09
C VAL A 235 7.81 2.44 -20.20
N ARG A 236 7.81 1.72 -19.07
CA ARG A 236 7.81 0.26 -18.99
C ARG A 236 6.78 -0.18 -17.96
N VAL A 237 5.93 -1.10 -18.36
CA VAL A 237 4.87 -1.65 -17.49
C VAL A 237 5.01 -3.16 -17.42
N ILE A 238 4.93 -3.72 -16.22
CA ILE A 238 4.88 -5.16 -15.99
C ILE A 238 3.55 -5.50 -15.34
N ILE A 239 2.81 -6.42 -15.98
CA ILE A 239 1.49 -6.88 -15.58
C ILE A 239 1.44 -8.40 -15.43
N PRO A 240 0.45 -8.97 -14.72
CA PRO A 240 0.20 -10.40 -14.70
C PRO A 240 -0.36 -10.90 -16.04
N PRO A 241 -0.44 -12.23 -16.25
CA PRO A 241 -1.03 -12.81 -17.45
C PRO A 241 -2.48 -12.36 -17.69
N LEU A 242 -2.83 -12.07 -18.95
CA LEU A 242 -4.15 -11.56 -19.34
C LEU A 242 -5.30 -12.52 -18.97
N TYR A 243 -5.06 -13.83 -18.94
CA TYR A 243 -6.06 -14.81 -18.50
C TYR A 243 -6.38 -14.70 -16.98
N ARG A 244 -5.56 -13.99 -16.21
CA ARG A 244 -5.79 -13.68 -14.79
C ARG A 244 -6.53 -12.36 -14.60
N VAL A 245 -6.20 -11.37 -15.44
CA VAL A 245 -6.77 -10.02 -15.40
C VAL A 245 -7.04 -9.58 -16.84
N ALA A 246 -8.21 -9.94 -17.34
CA ALA A 246 -8.56 -9.76 -18.76
C ALA A 246 -8.59 -8.28 -19.19
N GLY A 247 -8.98 -7.38 -18.29
CA GLY A 247 -9.03 -5.93 -18.54
C GLY A 247 -7.69 -5.32 -18.91
N ASN A 248 -6.58 -5.94 -18.50
CA ASN A 248 -5.24 -5.48 -18.91
C ASN A 248 -5.00 -5.54 -20.43
N SER A 249 -5.84 -6.24 -21.20
CA SER A 249 -5.73 -6.26 -22.66
C SER A 249 -5.88 -4.86 -23.26
N TYR A 250 -6.71 -4.00 -22.69
CA TYR A 250 -6.88 -2.61 -23.15
C TYR A 250 -5.58 -1.82 -23.04
N ALA A 251 -4.86 -1.94 -21.94
CA ALA A 251 -3.57 -1.28 -21.77
C ALA A 251 -2.52 -1.81 -22.77
N VAL A 252 -2.51 -3.13 -23.05
CA VAL A 252 -1.62 -3.73 -24.05
C VAL A 252 -1.95 -3.21 -25.45
N ASP A 253 -3.22 -3.15 -25.80
CA ASP A 253 -3.68 -2.65 -27.11
C ASP A 253 -3.35 -1.16 -27.30
N GLN A 254 -3.49 -0.35 -26.22
CA GLN A 254 -3.28 1.09 -26.27
C GLN A 254 -1.79 1.48 -26.23
N LEU A 255 -1.02 0.91 -25.30
CA LEU A 255 0.37 1.31 -25.06
C LEU A 255 1.38 0.48 -25.87
N GLY A 256 0.98 -0.68 -26.33
CA GLY A 256 1.80 -1.59 -27.13
C GLY A 256 2.65 -2.57 -26.31
N THR A 257 2.98 -3.70 -26.96
CA THR A 257 3.76 -4.80 -26.33
C THR A 257 5.22 -4.44 -26.06
N ASP A 258 5.73 -3.37 -26.65
CA ASP A 258 7.07 -2.86 -26.33
C ASP A 258 7.11 -2.11 -25.00
N VAL A 259 5.97 -1.55 -24.57
CA VAL A 259 5.78 -0.84 -23.31
C VAL A 259 5.29 -1.78 -22.22
N VAL A 260 4.25 -2.58 -22.52
CA VAL A 260 3.60 -3.46 -21.56
C VAL A 260 4.12 -4.90 -21.72
N ARG A 261 4.71 -5.44 -20.66
CA ARG A 261 5.24 -6.79 -20.59
C ARG A 261 4.43 -7.64 -19.64
N VAL A 262 4.04 -8.82 -20.10
CA VAL A 262 3.39 -9.82 -19.26
C VAL A 262 4.46 -10.64 -18.54
N LEU A 263 4.38 -10.74 -17.22
CA LEU A 263 5.20 -11.62 -16.39
C LEU A 263 4.36 -12.83 -15.96
N PRO A 264 4.67 -14.04 -16.46
CA PRO A 264 3.87 -15.23 -16.14
C PRO A 264 4.06 -15.71 -14.69
N ASP A 265 5.27 -15.56 -14.14
CA ASP A 265 5.64 -15.99 -12.80
C ASP A 265 6.84 -15.16 -12.28
N PRO A 266 6.82 -14.69 -11.03
CA PRO A 266 5.72 -14.75 -10.06
C PRO A 266 4.51 -13.89 -10.48
N TYR A 267 3.30 -14.22 -9.96
CA TYR A 267 2.09 -13.43 -10.23
C TYR A 267 2.26 -11.99 -9.75
N VAL A 268 2.11 -11.04 -10.65
CA VAL A 268 2.21 -9.61 -10.34
C VAL A 268 0.90 -9.17 -9.70
N HIS A 269 0.94 -8.91 -8.39
CA HIS A 269 -0.16 -8.29 -7.64
C HIS A 269 0.26 -6.92 -7.08
N ALA A 270 1.42 -6.46 -7.46
CA ALA A 270 2.01 -5.18 -7.07
C ALA A 270 1.23 -3.97 -7.62
N LYS A 271 1.40 -2.82 -6.96
CA LYS A 271 0.97 -1.49 -7.39
C LYS A 271 2.10 -0.52 -7.07
N VAL A 272 3.00 -0.36 -8.02
CA VAL A 272 4.24 0.43 -7.87
C VAL A 272 4.47 1.26 -9.12
N ILE A 273 4.76 2.53 -8.94
CA ILE A 273 5.18 3.46 -10.01
C ILE A 273 6.51 4.07 -9.59
N ILE A 274 7.51 3.98 -10.43
CA ILE A 274 8.83 4.56 -10.19
C ILE A 274 9.10 5.60 -11.28
N VAL A 275 9.41 6.84 -10.88
CA VAL A 275 9.69 7.94 -11.79
C VAL A 275 11.15 8.34 -11.67
N ASP A 276 11.85 8.32 -12.82
CA ASP A 276 13.26 8.69 -12.98
C ASP A 276 14.24 7.95 -12.05
N GLY A 277 13.82 6.83 -11.44
CA GLY A 277 14.56 6.12 -10.40
C GLY A 277 14.78 6.94 -9.13
N LYS A 278 13.95 7.96 -8.88
CA LYS A 278 14.11 8.90 -7.75
C LYS A 278 12.89 9.02 -6.87
N LYS A 279 11.72 8.82 -7.43
CA LYS A 279 10.44 8.88 -6.71
C LYS A 279 9.70 7.57 -6.94
N ALA A 280 9.10 7.03 -5.91
CA ALA A 280 8.31 5.83 -6.02
C ALA A 280 6.95 6.00 -5.34
N TYR A 281 5.98 5.36 -5.92
CA TYR A 281 4.67 5.08 -5.37
C TYR A 281 4.62 3.60 -5.02
N ILE A 282 4.20 3.25 -3.80
CA ILE A 282 3.93 1.88 -3.36
C ILE A 282 2.61 1.89 -2.60
N GLY A 283 1.65 1.05 -3.01
CA GLY A 283 0.35 1.03 -2.33
C GLY A 283 -0.64 0.00 -2.87
N SER A 284 -1.93 0.26 -2.71
CA SER A 284 -2.99 -0.70 -2.96
C SER A 284 -4.02 -0.27 -4.02
N ASN A 285 -3.80 0.81 -4.76
CA ASN A 285 -4.69 1.23 -5.85
C ASN A 285 -4.48 0.36 -7.09
N ASN A 286 -5.56 -0.21 -7.57
CA ASN A 286 -5.62 -0.86 -8.88
C ASN A 286 -5.93 0.17 -9.96
#